data_a0ff1f7498672576e9f42cf2567dee16
#
_entry.id   a0ff1f7498672576e9f42cf2567dee16
#
_cell.length_a   1.000
_cell.length_b   1.000
_cell.length_c   1.000
_cell.angle_alpha   90.00
_cell.angle_beta   90.00
_cell.angle_gamma   90.00
#
_symmetry.space_group_name_H-M   'P 1'
#
loop_
_entity.id
_entity.type
_entity.pdbx_description
1 polymer ?
#
loop_
_entity_poly.entity_id
_entity_poly.type
_entity_poly.pdbx_seq_one_letter_code
_entity_poly.pdbx_strand_id
1 'polypeptide(L)'
;MGRGVRIMESERSDMLASYQEVSYSLPRFHKGKNPYVDFYQVDPRTLRMRRKKFLLRGVRDAVLLEQRAAELVALLTELLHSGWNAWDDATRVSAGPWRRGEISWENLARTYRKEMSCLCSRGILKLSTLETYFSYFGCFEEFLRFRLPRVRCAGDLDRGLLVEFLDYLFFEQRLSARTRNNYLTWFRTFVTFLLDKGYTSSNFTQGVRKLREAPKFREQMSAAELRRIGGYLREKDPWFLLACMLEYYTFIRPEELCSVRLGDIYLRSQKIYLSGRYTKNRRDGMVGLNRRTIDLMLDLGVFDFPDSYFLFGTCRFRPGPTRKRGAIFRNRWVLLRGELDLPPCYQFYSLKDTGIRDLANARGIIVARDQARHADVRTTNRYLKGLDLTVHEETKTFEGAL
;
A
#
# COMPACT_ATOMS: atom_id res chain seq x y z
N MET A 1 62.89 -4.54 12.22
CA MET A 1 61.78 -5.47 12.17
C MET A 1 60.75 -5.00 11.13
N GLY A 2 60.87 -5.40 9.86
CA GLY A 2 59.99 -4.85 8.80
C GLY A 2 60.09 -5.50 7.44
N ARG A 3 60.62 -6.75 7.36
CA ARG A 3 60.70 -7.50 6.08
C ARG A 3 59.90 -8.81 6.02
N GLY A 4 59.30 -9.25 7.13
CA GLY A 4 58.57 -10.53 7.19
C GLY A 4 57.07 -10.49 6.82
N VAL A 5 56.45 -9.31 6.82
CA VAL A 5 54.96 -9.22 6.62
C VAL A 5 54.59 -9.08 5.14
N ARG A 6 55.45 -8.53 4.28
CA ARG A 6 55.16 -8.36 2.83
C ARG A 6 55.26 -9.67 2.01
N ILE A 7 56.04 -10.63 2.47
CA ILE A 7 56.19 -11.93 1.76
C ILE A 7 54.95 -12.79 1.97
N MET A 8 54.31 -12.73 3.15
CA MET A 8 53.09 -13.52 3.43
C MET A 8 51.82 -12.99 2.70
N GLU A 9 51.73 -11.76 2.32
CA GLU A 9 50.62 -11.20 1.55
C GLU A 9 50.73 -11.57 0.05
N SER A 10 51.93 -11.59 -0.50
CA SER A 10 52.18 -12.01 -1.87
C SER A 10 51.91 -13.50 -2.05
N GLU A 11 52.38 -14.37 -1.14
CA GLU A 11 52.13 -15.81 -1.17
C GLU A 11 50.63 -16.14 -0.95
N ARG A 12 49.91 -15.37 -0.16
CA ARG A 12 48.43 -15.50 -0.01
C ARG A 12 47.68 -15.10 -1.28
N SER A 13 48.12 -14.05 -1.96
CA SER A 13 47.52 -13.62 -3.23
C SER A 13 47.74 -14.64 -4.34
N ASP A 14 48.95 -15.21 -4.43
CA ASP A 14 49.31 -16.24 -5.41
C ASP A 14 48.66 -17.57 -5.09
N MET A 15 48.52 -17.95 -3.81
CA MET A 15 47.73 -19.12 -3.40
C MET A 15 46.24 -18.96 -3.71
N LEU A 16 45.64 -17.74 -3.52
CA LEU A 16 44.27 -17.49 -3.89
C LEU A 16 44.04 -17.48 -5.41
N ALA A 17 44.99 -17.00 -6.19
CA ALA A 17 44.97 -17.07 -7.66
C ALA A 17 45.08 -18.52 -8.19
N SER A 18 45.94 -19.37 -7.58
CA SER A 18 46.04 -20.78 -7.94
C SER A 18 44.84 -21.63 -7.52
N TYR A 19 44.08 -21.24 -6.48
CA TYR A 19 42.82 -21.90 -6.09
C TYR A 19 41.65 -21.58 -7.03
N GLN A 20 41.73 -20.55 -7.90
CA GLN A 20 40.68 -20.26 -8.90
C GLN A 20 40.67 -21.27 -10.06
N GLU A 21 41.73 -22.03 -10.30
CA GLU A 21 41.76 -23.00 -11.42
C GLU A 21 41.03 -24.34 -11.17
N VAL A 22 40.57 -24.65 -9.93
CA VAL A 22 39.83 -25.90 -9.63
C VAL A 22 38.68 -25.66 -8.68
N SER A 23 37.90 -24.61 -8.92
CA SER A 23 36.83 -24.19 -7.97
C SER A 23 35.49 -24.89 -8.18
N TYR A 24 35.32 -25.67 -9.23
CA TYR A 24 34.07 -26.38 -9.56
C TYR A 24 34.25 -27.62 -10.41
N SER A 25 33.27 -28.56 -10.38
CA SER A 25 33.15 -29.65 -11.35
C SER A 25 32.16 -29.28 -12.46
N LEU A 26 32.33 -29.82 -13.65
CA LEU A 26 31.37 -29.66 -14.74
C LEU A 26 29.99 -30.21 -14.34
N PRO A 27 28.89 -29.55 -14.73
CA PRO A 27 27.52 -30.02 -14.46
C PRO A 27 27.25 -31.37 -15.14
N ARG A 28 26.56 -32.28 -14.43
CA ARG A 28 26.22 -33.62 -14.94
C ARG A 28 24.71 -33.85 -14.81
N PHE A 29 24.11 -34.40 -15.86
CA PHE A 29 22.73 -34.85 -15.84
C PHE A 29 22.62 -36.27 -15.31
N HIS A 30 21.67 -36.48 -14.39
CA HIS A 30 21.34 -37.79 -13.81
C HIS A 30 19.91 -38.17 -14.18
N LYS A 31 19.78 -39.18 -15.02
CA LYS A 31 18.49 -39.74 -15.46
C LYS A 31 17.97 -40.72 -14.39
N GLY A 32 16.64 -40.71 -14.12
CA GLY A 32 16.02 -41.61 -13.15
C GLY A 32 14.63 -41.14 -12.75
N LYS A 33 14.05 -41.76 -11.69
CA LYS A 33 12.71 -41.44 -11.19
C LYS A 33 12.54 -39.93 -10.81
N ASN A 34 13.63 -39.33 -10.36
CA ASN A 34 13.71 -37.90 -10.07
C ASN A 34 14.94 -37.32 -10.80
N PRO A 35 14.82 -36.97 -12.10
CA PRO A 35 15.93 -36.49 -12.88
C PRO A 35 16.47 -35.17 -12.38
N TYR A 36 17.80 -34.95 -12.43
CA TYR A 36 18.43 -33.72 -11.97
C TYR A 36 19.78 -33.49 -12.65
N VAL A 37 20.21 -32.22 -12.61
CA VAL A 37 21.59 -31.82 -12.94
C VAL A 37 22.28 -31.39 -11.66
N ASP A 38 23.54 -31.79 -11.47
CA ASP A 38 24.35 -31.34 -10.35
C ASP A 38 25.78 -30.99 -10.74
N PHE A 39 26.42 -30.24 -9.87
CA PHE A 39 27.85 -29.96 -9.89
C PHE A 39 28.36 -29.71 -8.47
N TYR A 40 29.66 -29.71 -8.30
CA TYR A 40 30.34 -29.32 -7.07
C TYR A 40 31.06 -28.00 -7.29
N GLN A 41 31.07 -27.12 -6.30
CA GLN A 41 31.77 -25.85 -6.31
C GLN A 41 32.20 -25.46 -4.91
N VAL A 42 33.33 -24.76 -4.78
CA VAL A 42 33.80 -24.26 -3.49
C VAL A 42 32.85 -23.21 -2.96
N ASP A 43 32.33 -23.41 -1.74
CA ASP A 43 31.56 -22.39 -1.00
C ASP A 43 32.57 -21.38 -0.43
N PRO A 44 32.51 -20.09 -0.84
CA PRO A 44 33.47 -19.08 -0.42
C PRO A 44 33.47 -18.78 1.08
N ARG A 45 32.41 -19.16 1.80
CA ARG A 45 32.30 -18.95 3.25
C ARG A 45 32.99 -20.08 4.04
N THR A 46 32.90 -21.29 3.54
CA THR A 46 33.39 -22.48 4.25
C THR A 46 34.69 -23.07 3.64
N LEU A 47 35.07 -22.57 2.45
CA LEU A 47 36.20 -23.06 1.64
C LEU A 47 36.15 -24.58 1.39
N ARG A 48 34.93 -25.15 1.37
CA ARG A 48 34.70 -26.57 1.11
C ARG A 48 33.93 -26.79 -0.17
N MET A 49 34.24 -27.85 -0.89
CA MET A 49 33.47 -28.29 -2.05
C MET A 49 32.06 -28.71 -1.59
N ARG A 50 31.04 -28.07 -2.15
CA ARG A 50 29.64 -28.40 -1.86
C ARG A 50 28.91 -28.74 -3.14
N ARG A 51 28.00 -29.70 -3.05
CA ARG A 51 27.15 -30.13 -4.15
C ARG A 51 25.94 -29.22 -4.32
N LYS A 52 25.73 -28.75 -5.54
CA LYS A 52 24.49 -28.08 -5.95
C LYS A 52 23.69 -28.99 -6.86
N LYS A 53 22.37 -29.10 -6.58
CA LYS A 53 21.47 -30.00 -7.31
C LYS A 53 20.26 -29.22 -7.83
N PHE A 54 19.93 -29.41 -9.11
CA PHE A 54 18.78 -28.83 -9.79
C PHE A 54 17.85 -29.94 -10.27
N LEU A 55 16.63 -30.04 -9.70
CA LEU A 55 15.65 -31.06 -10.02
C LEU A 55 14.86 -30.67 -11.27
N LEU A 56 14.80 -31.54 -12.26
CA LEU A 56 13.99 -31.39 -13.47
C LEU A 56 12.60 -32.00 -13.24
N ARG A 57 11.72 -31.24 -12.53
CA ARG A 57 10.37 -31.71 -12.20
C ARG A 57 9.37 -31.35 -13.29
N GLY A 58 8.31 -32.21 -13.45
CA GLY A 58 7.15 -31.90 -14.29
C GLY A 58 7.31 -32.20 -15.78
N VAL A 59 8.45 -32.74 -16.23
CA VAL A 59 8.66 -33.18 -17.61
C VAL A 59 8.46 -34.68 -17.70
N ARG A 60 7.37 -35.12 -18.36
CA ARG A 60 7.04 -36.54 -18.55
C ARG A 60 7.59 -37.12 -19.87
N ASP A 61 7.80 -36.27 -20.85
CA ASP A 61 8.35 -36.64 -22.15
C ASP A 61 9.88 -36.81 -22.04
N ALA A 62 10.37 -37.96 -22.49
CA ALA A 62 11.80 -38.30 -22.38
C ALA A 62 12.69 -37.44 -23.28
N VAL A 63 12.22 -37.09 -24.48
CA VAL A 63 12.98 -36.29 -25.44
C VAL A 63 13.08 -34.84 -24.93
N LEU A 64 11.94 -34.28 -24.45
CA LEU A 64 11.89 -32.95 -23.87
C LEU A 64 12.74 -32.87 -22.58
N LEU A 65 12.79 -33.96 -21.79
CA LEU A 65 13.61 -34.02 -20.59
C LEU A 65 15.11 -33.97 -20.91
N GLU A 66 15.56 -34.72 -21.93
CA GLU A 66 16.96 -34.71 -22.38
C GLU A 66 17.35 -33.35 -22.98
N GLN A 67 16.48 -32.75 -23.76
CA GLN A 67 16.70 -31.40 -24.30
C GLN A 67 16.85 -30.35 -23.18
N ARG A 68 15.93 -30.33 -22.21
CA ARG A 68 16.04 -29.42 -21.05
C ARG A 68 17.25 -29.70 -20.15
N ALA A 69 17.63 -30.95 -20.03
CA ALA A 69 18.85 -31.32 -19.28
C ALA A 69 20.10 -30.78 -19.98
N ALA A 70 20.17 -30.94 -21.30
CA ALA A 70 21.29 -30.44 -22.11
C ALA A 70 21.38 -28.90 -22.07
N GLU A 71 20.24 -28.20 -22.20
CA GLU A 71 20.17 -26.74 -22.07
C GLU A 71 20.65 -26.27 -20.69
N LEU A 72 20.21 -26.94 -19.62
CA LEU A 72 20.62 -26.62 -18.26
C LEU A 72 22.10 -26.87 -18.01
N VAL A 73 22.63 -27.98 -18.51
CA VAL A 73 24.08 -28.30 -18.42
C VAL A 73 24.90 -27.24 -19.15
N ALA A 74 24.53 -26.87 -20.36
CA ALA A 74 25.22 -25.83 -21.12
C ALA A 74 25.21 -24.46 -20.38
N LEU A 75 24.04 -24.05 -19.90
CA LEU A 75 23.89 -22.79 -19.14
C LEU A 75 24.74 -22.79 -17.86
N LEU A 76 24.68 -23.84 -17.07
CA LEU A 76 25.45 -23.93 -15.83
C LEU A 76 26.98 -23.97 -16.13
N THR A 77 27.38 -24.58 -17.21
CA THR A 77 28.79 -24.60 -17.66
C THR A 77 29.27 -23.19 -18.00
N GLU A 78 28.49 -22.45 -18.77
CA GLU A 78 28.77 -21.04 -19.12
C GLU A 78 28.86 -20.14 -17.88
N LEU A 79 27.90 -20.29 -16.94
CA LEU A 79 27.91 -19.56 -15.68
C LEU A 79 29.13 -19.84 -14.83
N LEU A 80 29.53 -21.12 -14.69
CA LEU A 80 30.71 -21.51 -13.95
C LEU A 80 32.01 -20.98 -14.57
N HIS A 81 32.12 -20.99 -15.90
CA HIS A 81 33.23 -20.37 -16.65
C HIS A 81 33.30 -18.85 -16.50
N SER A 82 32.13 -18.17 -16.37
CA SER A 82 32.08 -16.73 -16.14
C SER A 82 32.38 -16.32 -14.68
N GLY A 83 32.75 -17.27 -13.80
CA GLY A 83 33.08 -16.99 -12.41
C GLY A 83 31.89 -16.94 -11.47
N TRP A 84 30.70 -17.34 -11.91
CA TRP A 84 29.53 -17.44 -11.05
C TRP A 84 29.73 -18.48 -9.94
N ASN A 85 29.29 -18.14 -8.72
CA ASN A 85 29.32 -19.03 -7.58
C ASN A 85 27.93 -19.27 -6.98
N ALA A 86 27.51 -20.55 -6.90
CA ALA A 86 26.18 -20.95 -6.41
C ALA A 86 25.94 -20.65 -4.93
N TRP A 87 26.99 -20.30 -4.17
CA TRP A 87 26.99 -20.05 -2.72
C TRP A 87 27.28 -18.58 -2.38
N ASP A 88 27.60 -17.77 -3.37
CA ASP A 88 27.80 -16.33 -3.17
C ASP A 88 26.48 -15.58 -3.26
N ASP A 89 26.08 -14.93 -2.14
CA ASP A 89 24.82 -14.18 -2.07
C ASP A 89 24.83 -12.93 -2.97
N ALA A 90 25.99 -12.35 -3.28
CA ALA A 90 26.13 -11.22 -4.18
C ALA A 90 25.82 -11.61 -5.64
N THR A 91 26.18 -12.86 -6.05
CA THR A 91 25.86 -13.37 -7.38
C THR A 91 24.45 -13.96 -7.45
N ARG A 92 23.81 -14.28 -6.31
CA ARG A 92 22.41 -14.75 -6.26
C ARG A 92 21.39 -13.75 -6.77
N VAL A 93 21.72 -12.47 -6.76
CA VAL A 93 20.79 -11.39 -7.17
C VAL A 93 20.79 -11.19 -8.69
N SER A 94 21.84 -11.56 -9.39
CA SER A 94 22.00 -11.28 -10.84
C SER A 94 21.99 -12.49 -11.76
N ALA A 95 22.13 -13.71 -11.24
CA ALA A 95 22.23 -14.92 -12.07
C ALA A 95 21.41 -16.08 -11.48
N GLY A 96 20.09 -15.95 -11.45
CA GLY A 96 19.25 -17.15 -11.50
C GLY A 96 19.36 -17.76 -12.90
N PRO A 97 19.31 -19.12 -13.05
CA PRO A 97 19.34 -19.78 -14.34
C PRO A 97 18.07 -19.57 -15.18
N TRP A 98 17.42 -18.44 -14.98
CA TRP A 98 16.18 -18.07 -15.66
C TRP A 98 16.51 -17.03 -16.72
N ARG A 99 16.29 -17.39 -17.98
CA ARG A 99 16.19 -16.39 -19.04
C ARG A 99 15.18 -15.32 -18.62
N ARG A 100 15.40 -14.07 -19.02
CA ARG A 100 14.43 -12.99 -18.81
C ARG A 100 13.03 -13.47 -19.20
N GLY A 101 12.09 -13.47 -18.25
CA GLY A 101 10.70 -13.90 -18.47
C GLY A 101 10.35 -15.33 -18.09
N GLU A 102 11.32 -16.21 -17.77
CA GLU A 102 11.07 -17.63 -17.43
C GLU A 102 10.76 -17.90 -15.95
N ILE A 103 10.73 -16.87 -15.10
CA ILE A 103 10.32 -17.09 -13.71
C ILE A 103 8.87 -17.60 -13.66
N SER A 104 8.65 -18.75 -13.03
CA SER A 104 7.31 -19.30 -12.89
C SER A 104 6.41 -18.33 -12.11
N TRP A 105 5.11 -18.30 -12.45
CA TRP A 105 4.14 -17.45 -11.78
C TRP A 105 4.16 -17.60 -10.24
N GLU A 106 4.25 -18.83 -9.75
CA GLU A 106 4.31 -19.11 -8.31
C GLU A 106 5.53 -18.47 -7.63
N ASN A 107 6.70 -18.57 -8.26
CA ASN A 107 7.94 -17.98 -7.74
C ASN A 107 7.89 -16.44 -7.80
N LEU A 108 7.37 -15.88 -8.87
CA LEU A 108 7.11 -14.45 -9.00
C LEU A 108 6.17 -13.95 -7.90
N ALA A 109 5.02 -14.60 -7.73
CA ALA A 109 4.03 -14.25 -6.73
C ALA A 109 4.60 -14.28 -5.30
N ARG A 110 5.39 -15.30 -5.00
CA ARG A 110 6.09 -15.43 -3.71
C ARG A 110 7.08 -14.29 -3.50
N THR A 111 7.88 -13.98 -4.52
CA THR A 111 8.89 -12.92 -4.47
C THR A 111 8.24 -11.56 -4.30
N TYR A 112 7.19 -11.27 -5.08
CA TYR A 112 6.44 -10.01 -4.97
C TYR A 112 5.86 -9.81 -3.57
N ARG A 113 5.16 -10.81 -3.04
CA ARG A 113 4.59 -10.74 -1.68
C ARG A 113 5.66 -10.55 -0.61
N LYS A 114 6.77 -11.28 -0.71
CA LYS A 114 7.90 -11.16 0.24
C LYS A 114 8.50 -9.76 0.22
N GLU A 115 8.73 -9.20 -0.97
CA GLU A 115 9.34 -7.87 -1.12
C GLU A 115 8.40 -6.77 -0.61
N MET A 116 7.13 -6.79 -1.00
CA MET A 116 6.15 -5.80 -0.51
C MET A 116 5.99 -5.86 1.02
N SER A 117 5.99 -7.07 1.61
CA SER A 117 5.97 -7.26 3.07
C SER A 117 7.23 -6.71 3.74
N CYS A 118 8.41 -6.91 3.12
CA CYS A 118 9.67 -6.35 3.61
C CYS A 118 9.68 -4.82 3.56
N LEU A 119 9.19 -4.20 2.48
CA LEU A 119 9.05 -2.75 2.38
C LEU A 119 8.10 -2.19 3.46
N CYS A 120 7.04 -2.93 3.77
CA CYS A 120 6.12 -2.56 4.84
C CYS A 120 6.76 -2.65 6.22
N SER A 121 7.46 -3.73 6.53
CA SER A 121 8.14 -3.92 7.83
C SER A 121 9.22 -2.87 8.08
N ARG A 122 9.87 -2.38 7.01
CA ARG A 122 10.85 -1.28 7.07
C ARG A 122 10.20 0.12 7.07
N GLY A 123 8.88 0.23 7.09
CA GLY A 123 8.15 1.51 7.11
C GLY A 123 8.17 2.29 5.79
N ILE A 124 8.76 1.74 4.71
CA ILE A 124 8.77 2.35 3.37
C ILE A 124 7.36 2.31 2.77
N LEU A 125 6.69 1.16 2.84
CA LEU A 125 5.32 0.97 2.40
C LEU A 125 4.36 1.02 3.61
N LYS A 126 3.21 1.68 3.47
CA LYS A 126 2.18 1.65 4.51
C LYS A 126 1.42 0.32 4.50
N LEU A 127 1.02 -0.16 5.69
CA LEU A 127 0.24 -1.39 5.83
C LEU A 127 -1.04 -1.36 4.97
N SER A 128 -1.77 -0.25 4.98
CA SER A 128 -2.99 -0.09 4.17
C SER A 128 -2.72 -0.14 2.65
N THR A 129 -1.54 0.30 2.21
CA THR A 129 -1.13 0.18 0.80
C THR A 129 -0.75 -1.26 0.47
N LEU A 130 -0.05 -1.95 1.39
CA LEU A 130 0.25 -3.37 1.26
C LEU A 130 -1.02 -4.22 1.14
N GLU A 131 -2.00 -4.00 2.04
CA GLU A 131 -3.31 -4.68 2.01
C GLU A 131 -4.03 -4.46 0.66
N THR A 132 -3.99 -3.22 0.15
CA THR A 132 -4.58 -2.88 -1.15
C THR A 132 -3.85 -3.59 -2.30
N TYR A 133 -2.51 -3.58 -2.29
CA TYR A 133 -1.72 -4.26 -3.32
C TYR A 133 -1.95 -5.76 -3.32
N PHE A 134 -2.04 -6.38 -2.15
CA PHE A 134 -2.34 -7.81 -2.04
C PHE A 134 -3.76 -8.16 -2.49
N SER A 135 -4.73 -7.30 -2.21
CA SER A 135 -6.09 -7.45 -2.72
C SER A 135 -6.13 -7.39 -4.25
N TYR A 136 -5.44 -6.41 -4.86
CA TYR A 136 -5.38 -6.29 -6.32
C TYR A 136 -4.63 -7.45 -6.96
N PHE A 137 -3.52 -7.85 -6.35
CA PHE A 137 -2.72 -8.99 -6.82
C PHE A 137 -3.52 -10.29 -6.73
N GLY A 138 -4.23 -10.53 -5.62
CA GLY A 138 -5.09 -11.70 -5.45
C GLY A 138 -6.21 -11.78 -6.49
N CYS A 139 -6.88 -10.65 -6.76
CA CYS A 139 -7.90 -10.59 -7.82
C CYS A 139 -7.30 -10.91 -9.21
N PHE A 140 -6.09 -10.44 -9.49
CA PHE A 140 -5.40 -10.77 -10.73
C PHE A 140 -4.98 -12.24 -10.80
N GLU A 141 -4.52 -12.86 -9.70
CA GLU A 141 -4.22 -14.29 -9.64
C GLU A 141 -5.47 -15.15 -9.88
N GLU A 142 -6.62 -14.75 -9.32
CA GLU A 142 -7.89 -15.44 -9.56
C GLU A 142 -8.29 -15.35 -11.04
N PHE A 143 -8.18 -14.16 -11.64
CA PHE A 143 -8.42 -13.98 -13.07
C PHE A 143 -7.53 -14.89 -13.92
N LEU A 144 -6.22 -14.93 -13.66
CA LEU A 144 -5.30 -15.81 -14.38
C LEU A 144 -5.66 -17.28 -14.21
N ARG A 145 -5.98 -17.70 -12.99
CA ARG A 145 -6.32 -19.11 -12.69
C ARG A 145 -7.55 -19.59 -13.47
N PHE A 146 -8.59 -18.78 -13.51
CA PHE A 146 -9.88 -19.19 -14.07
C PHE A 146 -10.05 -18.88 -15.55
N ARG A 147 -9.39 -17.82 -16.04
CA ARG A 147 -9.58 -17.35 -17.43
C ARG A 147 -8.38 -17.65 -18.33
N LEU A 148 -7.18 -17.61 -17.79
CA LEU A 148 -5.96 -17.72 -18.57
C LEU A 148 -4.97 -18.73 -17.96
N PRO A 149 -5.36 -20.01 -17.85
CA PRO A 149 -4.49 -21.04 -17.25
C PRO A 149 -3.20 -21.28 -18.05
N ARG A 150 -3.08 -20.71 -19.25
CA ARG A 150 -1.88 -20.73 -20.11
C ARG A 150 -0.74 -19.87 -19.55
N VAL A 151 -1.04 -18.86 -18.73
CA VAL A 151 -0.04 -17.99 -18.11
C VAL A 151 0.72 -18.76 -17.04
N ARG A 152 1.98 -19.08 -17.31
CA ARG A 152 2.82 -19.90 -16.42
C ARG A 152 4.05 -19.16 -15.89
N CYS A 153 4.45 -18.10 -16.56
CA CYS A 153 5.65 -17.34 -16.21
C CYS A 153 5.46 -15.83 -16.42
N ALA A 154 6.42 -15.03 -15.96
CA ALA A 154 6.40 -13.58 -16.12
C ALA A 154 6.44 -13.15 -17.60
N GLY A 155 7.06 -13.96 -18.48
CA GLY A 155 7.16 -13.69 -19.90
C GLY A 155 5.82 -13.77 -20.64
N ASP A 156 4.84 -14.45 -20.07
CA ASP A 156 3.49 -14.55 -20.63
C ASP A 156 2.66 -13.27 -20.39
N LEU A 157 3.15 -12.36 -19.55
CA LEU A 157 2.48 -11.10 -19.24
C LEU A 157 2.76 -10.06 -20.32
N ASP A 158 1.72 -9.63 -20.98
CA ASP A 158 1.79 -8.63 -22.01
C ASP A 158 0.68 -7.56 -21.91
N ARG A 159 0.66 -6.65 -22.88
CA ARG A 159 -0.35 -5.60 -22.95
C ARG A 159 -1.75 -6.15 -23.23
N GLY A 160 -1.85 -7.20 -24.05
CA GLY A 160 -3.13 -7.82 -24.41
C GLY A 160 -3.80 -8.39 -23.17
N LEU A 161 -3.05 -9.16 -22.37
CA LEU A 161 -3.49 -9.73 -21.11
C LEU A 161 -3.91 -8.65 -20.09
N LEU A 162 -3.12 -7.56 -19.98
CA LEU A 162 -3.47 -6.44 -19.09
C LEU A 162 -4.80 -5.80 -19.50
N VAL A 163 -5.01 -5.57 -20.80
CA VAL A 163 -6.26 -4.97 -21.31
C VAL A 163 -7.43 -5.92 -21.04
N GLU A 164 -7.27 -7.22 -21.35
CA GLU A 164 -8.28 -8.25 -21.10
C GLU A 164 -8.68 -8.30 -19.60
N PHE A 165 -7.72 -8.23 -18.69
CA PHE A 165 -8.01 -8.14 -17.26
C PHE A 165 -8.78 -6.87 -16.87
N LEU A 166 -8.37 -5.72 -17.40
CA LEU A 166 -9.03 -4.44 -17.12
C LEU A 166 -10.46 -4.39 -17.69
N ASP A 167 -10.69 -5.02 -18.83
CA ASP A 167 -12.00 -5.15 -19.47
C ASP A 167 -12.88 -6.14 -18.71
N TYR A 168 -12.34 -7.26 -18.24
CA TYR A 168 -13.01 -8.16 -17.31
C TYR A 168 -13.52 -7.43 -16.06
N LEU A 169 -12.66 -6.61 -15.42
CA LEU A 169 -13.05 -5.84 -14.24
C LEU A 169 -14.19 -4.85 -14.55
N PHE A 170 -14.14 -4.21 -15.71
CA PHE A 170 -15.08 -3.14 -16.03
C PHE A 170 -16.42 -3.69 -16.59
N PHE A 171 -16.37 -4.59 -17.56
CA PHE A 171 -17.56 -5.08 -18.27
C PHE A 171 -18.22 -6.26 -17.54
N GLU A 172 -17.44 -7.25 -17.09
CA GLU A 172 -18.02 -8.45 -16.47
C GLU A 172 -18.25 -8.26 -14.96
N GLN A 173 -17.26 -7.76 -14.23
CA GLN A 173 -17.39 -7.48 -12.79
C GLN A 173 -18.14 -6.16 -12.51
N ARG A 174 -18.48 -5.39 -13.54
CA ARG A 174 -19.22 -4.13 -13.46
C ARG A 174 -18.63 -3.12 -12.47
N LEU A 175 -17.31 -3.14 -12.32
CA LEU A 175 -16.63 -2.21 -11.43
C LEU A 175 -16.61 -0.79 -12.03
N SER A 176 -16.58 0.23 -11.17
CA SER A 176 -16.54 1.61 -11.64
C SER A 176 -15.26 1.93 -12.41
N ALA A 177 -15.31 2.93 -13.31
CA ALA A 177 -14.15 3.44 -14.03
C ALA A 177 -12.99 3.81 -13.07
N ARG A 178 -13.32 4.37 -11.90
CA ARG A 178 -12.34 4.68 -10.85
C ARG A 178 -11.66 3.42 -10.30
N THR A 179 -12.41 2.38 -10.01
CA THR A 179 -11.85 1.12 -9.50
C THR A 179 -10.93 0.49 -10.54
N ARG A 180 -11.38 0.40 -11.79
CA ARG A 180 -10.57 -0.08 -12.93
C ARG A 180 -9.28 0.73 -13.08
N ASN A 181 -9.35 2.07 -12.96
CA ASN A 181 -8.18 2.96 -13.03
C ASN A 181 -7.22 2.77 -11.85
N ASN A 182 -7.73 2.40 -10.67
CA ASN A 182 -6.89 2.06 -9.52
C ASN A 182 -6.10 0.77 -9.76
N TYR A 183 -6.75 -0.26 -10.36
CA TYR A 183 -6.04 -1.47 -10.79
C TYR A 183 -4.95 -1.15 -11.83
N LEU A 184 -5.22 -0.32 -12.82
CA LEU A 184 -4.20 0.11 -13.78
C LEU A 184 -3.03 0.84 -13.10
N THR A 185 -3.31 1.66 -12.09
CA THR A 185 -2.27 2.37 -11.33
C THR A 185 -1.41 1.38 -10.52
N TRP A 186 -2.03 0.39 -9.89
CA TRP A 186 -1.31 -0.70 -9.23
C TRP A 186 -0.49 -1.52 -10.23
N PHE A 187 -1.06 -1.87 -11.38
CA PHE A 187 -0.35 -2.62 -12.43
C PHE A 187 0.92 -1.91 -12.89
N ARG A 188 0.90 -0.58 -13.00
CA ARG A 188 2.10 0.21 -13.31
C ARG A 188 3.20 0.00 -12.27
N THR A 189 2.84 -0.02 -11.00
CA THR A 189 3.81 -0.31 -9.91
C THR A 189 4.29 -1.77 -9.98
N PHE A 190 3.39 -2.70 -10.28
CA PHE A 190 3.75 -4.11 -10.42
C PHE A 190 4.70 -4.36 -11.60
N VAL A 191 4.45 -3.73 -12.76
CA VAL A 191 5.34 -3.82 -13.92
C VAL A 191 6.69 -3.16 -13.66
N THR A 192 6.74 -2.07 -12.89
CA THR A 192 8.03 -1.49 -12.44
C THR A 192 8.81 -2.52 -11.62
N PHE A 193 8.16 -3.21 -10.67
CA PHE A 193 8.80 -4.31 -9.94
C PHE A 193 9.32 -5.41 -10.88
N LEU A 194 8.56 -5.81 -11.91
CA LEU A 194 9.02 -6.81 -12.89
C LEU A 194 10.26 -6.36 -13.66
N LEU A 195 10.29 -5.07 -14.07
CA LEU A 195 11.43 -4.45 -14.76
C LEU A 195 12.66 -4.40 -13.85
N ASP A 196 12.51 -3.94 -12.62
CA ASP A 196 13.60 -3.84 -11.64
C ASP A 196 14.23 -5.21 -11.32
N LYS A 197 13.44 -6.28 -11.40
CA LYS A 197 13.92 -7.66 -11.22
C LYS A 197 14.41 -8.31 -12.51
N GLY A 198 14.29 -7.64 -13.64
CA GLY A 198 14.62 -8.21 -14.94
C GLY A 198 13.68 -9.34 -15.41
N TYR A 199 12.49 -9.45 -14.83
CA TYR A 199 11.48 -10.44 -15.19
C TYR A 199 10.72 -10.09 -16.49
N THR A 200 10.77 -8.85 -16.89
CA THR A 200 10.32 -8.35 -18.21
C THR A 200 11.32 -7.33 -18.74
N SER A 201 11.36 -7.16 -20.06
CA SER A 201 12.20 -6.16 -20.73
C SER A 201 11.45 -4.91 -21.14
N SER A 202 10.11 -4.92 -21.09
CA SER A 202 9.30 -3.82 -21.58
C SER A 202 8.21 -3.42 -20.59
N ASN A 203 7.88 -2.12 -20.60
CA ASN A 203 6.75 -1.60 -19.84
C ASN A 203 5.46 -1.72 -20.66
N PHE A 204 4.80 -2.86 -20.57
CA PHE A 204 3.56 -3.12 -21.30
C PHE A 204 2.33 -2.36 -20.76
N THR A 205 2.45 -1.59 -19.67
CA THR A 205 1.39 -0.66 -19.23
C THR A 205 1.43 0.68 -19.98
N GLN A 206 2.51 0.93 -20.74
CA GLN A 206 2.67 2.17 -21.47
C GLN A 206 1.59 2.29 -22.55
N GLY A 207 0.97 3.47 -22.66
CA GLY A 207 -0.11 3.73 -23.60
C GLY A 207 -1.49 3.17 -23.22
N VAL A 208 -1.62 2.41 -22.11
CA VAL A 208 -2.95 2.02 -21.60
C VAL A 208 -3.60 3.22 -20.92
N ARG A 209 -4.75 3.66 -21.47
CA ARG A 209 -5.45 4.88 -21.02
C ARG A 209 -6.33 4.60 -19.80
N LYS A 210 -6.41 5.60 -18.93
CA LYS A 210 -7.43 5.65 -17.89
C LYS A 210 -8.79 5.99 -18.51
N LEU A 211 -9.84 5.38 -17.98
CA LEU A 211 -11.21 5.75 -18.31
C LEU A 211 -11.56 7.09 -17.65
N ARG A 212 -12.46 7.85 -18.28
CA ARG A 212 -13.02 9.07 -17.68
C ARG A 212 -13.82 8.68 -16.45
N GLU A 213 -13.48 9.25 -15.31
CA GLU A 213 -14.19 9.01 -14.05
C GLU A 213 -15.35 10.00 -13.91
N ALA A 214 -16.52 9.51 -13.54
CA ALA A 214 -17.60 10.38 -13.13
C ALA A 214 -17.19 11.21 -11.89
N PRO A 215 -17.51 12.49 -11.84
CA PRO A 215 -17.30 13.29 -10.63
C PRO A 215 -17.98 12.62 -9.44
N LYS A 216 -17.26 12.48 -8.34
CA LYS A 216 -17.86 11.98 -7.10
C LYS A 216 -18.52 13.16 -6.42
N PHE A 217 -19.84 13.30 -6.59
CA PHE A 217 -20.63 14.20 -5.75
C PHE A 217 -20.77 13.54 -4.38
N ARG A 218 -20.43 14.27 -3.35
CA ARG A 218 -20.71 13.92 -1.96
C ARG A 218 -21.85 14.80 -1.51
N GLU A 219 -22.96 14.17 -1.21
CA GLU A 219 -24.08 14.89 -0.64
C GLU A 219 -23.71 15.37 0.76
N GLN A 220 -23.95 16.61 0.98
CA GLN A 220 -23.69 17.31 2.23
C GLN A 220 -24.97 17.33 3.04
N MET A 221 -24.84 17.16 4.34
CA MET A 221 -25.98 17.18 5.25
C MET A 221 -26.50 18.61 5.44
N SER A 222 -27.81 18.75 5.53
CA SER A 222 -28.46 20.01 5.91
C SER A 222 -28.27 20.30 7.40
N ALA A 223 -28.43 21.53 7.80
CA ALA A 223 -28.44 21.94 9.20
C ALA A 223 -29.55 21.25 10.03
N ALA A 224 -30.68 20.93 9.39
CA ALA A 224 -31.78 20.21 10.04
C ALA A 224 -31.37 18.74 10.35
N GLU A 225 -30.75 18.09 9.41
CA GLU A 225 -30.26 16.71 9.59
C GLU A 225 -29.15 16.63 10.63
N LEU A 226 -28.20 17.58 10.63
CA LEU A 226 -27.16 17.65 11.65
C LEU A 226 -27.76 17.83 13.06
N ARG A 227 -28.79 18.71 13.21
CA ARG A 227 -29.50 18.87 14.48
C ARG A 227 -30.23 17.60 14.91
N ARG A 228 -30.89 16.91 13.99
CA ARG A 228 -31.59 15.65 14.25
C ARG A 228 -30.63 14.56 14.71
N ILE A 229 -29.49 14.40 14.04
CA ILE A 229 -28.42 13.46 14.43
C ILE A 229 -27.87 13.83 15.81
N GLY A 230 -27.57 15.11 16.02
CA GLY A 230 -27.00 15.58 17.28
C GLY A 230 -27.95 15.40 18.46
N GLY A 231 -29.24 15.70 18.28
CA GLY A 231 -30.28 15.50 19.31
C GLY A 231 -30.43 14.02 19.69
N TYR A 232 -30.59 13.15 18.68
CA TYR A 232 -30.71 11.72 18.91
C TYR A 232 -29.50 11.13 19.64
N LEU A 233 -28.28 11.44 19.16
CA LEU A 233 -27.05 10.89 19.75
C LEU A 233 -26.78 11.43 21.17
N ARG A 234 -27.21 12.66 21.48
CA ARG A 234 -27.05 13.23 22.82
C ARG A 234 -27.76 12.39 23.87
N GLU A 235 -28.91 11.85 23.53
CA GLU A 235 -29.70 11.00 24.42
C GLU A 235 -29.26 9.52 24.39
N LYS A 236 -28.98 8.99 23.22
CA LYS A 236 -28.79 7.54 23.02
C LYS A 236 -27.33 7.10 23.03
N ASP A 237 -26.39 7.92 22.52
CA ASP A 237 -24.98 7.54 22.38
C ASP A 237 -24.07 8.79 22.38
N PRO A 238 -23.94 9.47 23.52
CA PRO A 238 -23.17 10.71 23.62
C PRO A 238 -21.67 10.53 23.32
N TRP A 239 -21.12 9.33 23.51
CA TRP A 239 -19.76 9.03 23.13
C TRP A 239 -19.56 8.99 21.61
N PHE A 240 -20.52 8.44 20.87
CA PHE A 240 -20.49 8.50 19.41
C PHE A 240 -20.81 9.89 18.89
N LEU A 241 -21.63 10.68 19.61
CA LEU A 241 -21.81 12.10 19.31
C LEU A 241 -20.48 12.86 19.35
N LEU A 242 -19.64 12.60 20.36
CA LEU A 242 -18.31 13.20 20.45
C LEU A 242 -17.47 12.86 19.21
N ALA A 243 -17.50 11.62 18.72
CA ALA A 243 -16.81 11.24 17.48
C ALA A 243 -17.35 12.00 16.25
N CYS A 244 -18.68 12.14 16.15
CA CYS A 244 -19.33 12.90 15.08
C CYS A 244 -18.95 14.39 15.13
N MET A 245 -18.95 14.99 16.31
CA MET A 245 -18.54 16.39 16.51
C MET A 245 -17.08 16.62 16.13
N LEU A 246 -16.19 15.72 16.53
CA LEU A 246 -14.78 15.81 16.16
C LEU A 246 -14.58 15.69 14.65
N GLU A 247 -15.22 14.73 13.97
CA GLU A 247 -15.14 14.61 12.52
C GLU A 247 -15.65 15.88 11.82
N TYR A 248 -16.77 16.45 12.31
CA TYR A 248 -17.42 17.63 11.73
C TYR A 248 -16.64 18.93 11.97
N TYR A 249 -16.10 19.18 13.17
CA TYR A 249 -15.47 20.44 13.53
C TYR A 249 -13.96 20.48 13.31
N THR A 250 -13.28 19.33 13.47
CA THR A 250 -11.81 19.29 13.38
C THR A 250 -11.31 18.75 12.05
N PHE A 251 -12.19 18.12 11.27
CA PHE A 251 -11.86 17.49 9.98
C PHE A 251 -10.75 16.44 10.08
N ILE A 252 -10.51 15.87 11.25
CA ILE A 252 -9.58 14.77 11.46
C ILE A 252 -10.14 13.52 10.75
N ARG A 253 -9.32 12.81 10.01
CA ARG A 253 -9.77 11.58 9.34
C ARG A 253 -10.04 10.46 10.34
N PRO A 254 -11.00 9.54 10.07
CA PRO A 254 -11.36 8.46 11.00
C PRO A 254 -10.17 7.64 11.52
N GLU A 255 -9.22 7.28 10.64
CA GLU A 255 -8.00 6.55 11.06
C GLU A 255 -7.06 7.41 11.93
N GLU A 256 -6.99 8.72 11.66
CA GLU A 256 -6.20 9.66 12.45
C GLU A 256 -6.89 9.89 13.82
N LEU A 257 -8.22 9.99 13.82
CA LEU A 257 -9.01 10.17 15.04
C LEU A 257 -8.84 9.01 16.04
N CYS A 258 -8.73 7.77 15.53
CA CYS A 258 -8.40 6.60 16.36
C CYS A 258 -6.98 6.64 16.95
N SER A 259 -6.12 7.55 16.52
CA SER A 259 -4.75 7.67 17.03
C SER A 259 -4.55 8.80 18.04
N VAL A 260 -5.55 9.64 18.26
CA VAL A 260 -5.51 10.73 19.22
C VAL A 260 -5.47 10.16 20.64
N ARG A 261 -4.47 10.55 21.42
CA ARG A 261 -4.36 10.25 22.84
C ARG A 261 -4.93 11.42 23.67
N LEU A 262 -5.31 11.17 24.90
CA LEU A 262 -5.81 12.23 25.77
C LEU A 262 -4.75 13.30 26.02
N GLY A 263 -3.48 12.91 26.19
CA GLY A 263 -2.35 13.83 26.30
C GLY A 263 -2.04 14.66 25.05
N ASP A 264 -2.65 14.33 23.90
CA ASP A 264 -2.54 15.13 22.67
C ASP A 264 -3.58 16.28 22.62
N ILE A 265 -4.46 16.40 23.63
CA ILE A 265 -5.55 17.36 23.69
C ILE A 265 -5.19 18.50 24.63
N TYR A 266 -4.97 19.69 24.09
CA TYR A 266 -4.55 20.87 24.85
C TYR A 266 -5.77 21.79 25.09
N LEU A 267 -6.46 21.63 26.23
CA LEU A 267 -7.70 22.36 26.56
C LEU A 267 -7.49 23.88 26.59
N ARG A 268 -6.44 24.37 27.25
CA ARG A 268 -6.19 25.82 27.39
C ARG A 268 -6.00 26.52 26.03
N SER A 269 -5.33 25.85 25.08
CA SER A 269 -5.08 26.39 23.74
C SER A 269 -6.10 25.91 22.70
N GLN A 270 -7.10 25.12 23.12
CA GLN A 270 -8.17 24.56 22.27
C GLN A 270 -7.64 23.88 21.00
N LYS A 271 -6.66 22.96 21.16
CA LYS A 271 -5.98 22.29 20.06
C LYS A 271 -5.84 20.78 20.30
N ILE A 272 -5.82 20.03 19.20
CA ILE A 272 -5.40 18.63 19.20
C ILE A 272 -4.13 18.50 18.36
N TYR A 273 -3.12 17.83 18.91
CA TYR A 273 -1.93 17.42 18.19
C TYR A 273 -2.19 16.10 17.46
N LEU A 274 -1.67 15.98 16.25
CA LEU A 274 -1.77 14.78 15.41
C LEU A 274 -0.38 14.38 14.94
N SER A 275 0.09 13.24 15.45
CA SER A 275 1.40 12.72 15.08
C SER A 275 1.45 12.27 13.61
N GLY A 276 2.48 12.69 12.89
CA GLY A 276 2.78 12.31 11.52
C GLY A 276 2.86 10.81 11.29
N ARG A 277 3.20 10.05 12.33
CA ARG A 277 3.21 8.58 12.30
C ARG A 277 1.87 7.99 11.84
N TYR A 278 0.76 8.63 12.21
CA TYR A 278 -0.59 8.15 11.94
C TYR A 278 -1.31 8.95 10.85
N THR A 279 -0.76 10.09 10.43
CA THR A 279 -1.38 10.92 9.40
C THR A 279 -1.14 10.35 7.99
N LYS A 280 -2.06 10.64 7.07
CA LYS A 280 -1.93 10.22 5.67
C LYS A 280 -0.65 10.77 5.01
N ASN A 281 -0.27 12.00 5.36
CA ASN A 281 0.83 12.72 4.73
C ASN A 281 2.17 12.54 5.48
N ARG A 282 2.21 11.74 6.56
CA ARG A 282 3.38 11.56 7.44
C ARG A 282 3.93 12.88 8.01
N ARG A 283 3.07 13.88 8.20
CA ARG A 283 3.41 15.17 8.79
C ARG A 283 2.63 15.36 10.08
N ASP A 284 3.31 15.90 11.08
CA ASP A 284 2.66 16.37 12.30
C ASP A 284 1.70 17.50 11.97
N GLY A 285 0.70 17.68 12.81
CA GLY A 285 -0.26 18.76 12.63
C GLY A 285 -1.04 19.08 13.88
N MET A 286 -1.56 20.28 13.90
CA MET A 286 -2.50 20.77 14.91
C MET A 286 -3.83 21.08 14.26
N VAL A 287 -4.92 20.86 15.00
CA VAL A 287 -6.26 21.30 14.62
C VAL A 287 -6.93 22.02 15.79
N GLY A 288 -7.74 23.02 15.49
CA GLY A 288 -8.52 23.75 16.49
C GLY A 288 -9.68 22.91 17.03
N LEU A 289 -9.98 23.06 18.31
CA LEU A 289 -11.17 22.54 18.99
C LEU A 289 -12.15 23.69 19.26
N ASN A 290 -13.43 23.49 18.96
CA ASN A 290 -14.45 24.42 19.32
C ASN A 290 -14.96 24.18 20.74
N ARG A 291 -15.54 25.20 21.37
CA ARG A 291 -16.03 25.16 22.74
C ARG A 291 -17.06 24.05 22.97
N ARG A 292 -18.02 23.89 22.05
CA ARG A 292 -19.06 22.84 22.18
C ARG A 292 -18.51 21.43 22.28
N THR A 293 -17.42 21.13 21.55
CA THR A 293 -16.76 19.82 21.63
C THR A 293 -16.05 19.64 22.96
N ILE A 294 -15.41 20.70 23.45
CA ILE A 294 -14.75 20.69 24.77
C ILE A 294 -15.77 20.46 25.87
N ASP A 295 -16.89 21.19 25.85
CA ASP A 295 -17.95 21.05 26.85
C ASP A 295 -18.45 19.59 26.90
N LEU A 296 -18.71 18.96 25.73
CA LEU A 296 -19.11 17.56 25.69
C LEU A 296 -18.01 16.62 26.19
N MET A 297 -16.72 16.90 25.95
CA MET A 297 -15.63 16.11 26.52
C MET A 297 -15.60 16.19 28.05
N LEU A 298 -15.86 17.37 28.61
CA LEU A 298 -15.91 17.57 30.06
C LEU A 298 -17.14 16.87 30.66
N ASP A 299 -18.32 17.01 30.05
CA ASP A 299 -19.55 16.34 30.48
C ASP A 299 -19.41 14.81 30.49
N LEU A 300 -18.63 14.25 29.57
CA LEU A 300 -18.38 12.81 29.48
C LEU A 300 -17.24 12.32 30.38
N GLY A 301 -16.56 13.20 31.12
CA GLY A 301 -15.43 12.83 31.96
C GLY A 301 -14.24 12.26 31.15
N VAL A 302 -14.00 12.76 29.92
CA VAL A 302 -12.93 12.27 29.04
C VAL A 302 -11.57 12.34 29.74
N PHE A 303 -11.35 13.36 30.56
CA PHE A 303 -10.06 13.63 31.20
C PHE A 303 -9.89 12.93 32.56
N ASP A 304 -10.85 12.11 32.97
CA ASP A 304 -10.71 11.22 34.14
C ASP A 304 -9.89 9.96 33.84
N PHE A 305 -9.58 9.75 32.55
CA PHE A 305 -8.75 8.64 32.07
C PHE A 305 -7.29 9.05 31.89
N PRO A 306 -6.33 8.09 31.93
CA PRO A 306 -4.91 8.38 31.76
C PRO A 306 -4.58 9.03 30.42
N ASP A 307 -3.66 9.99 30.39
CA ASP A 307 -3.19 10.71 29.19
C ASP A 307 -2.69 9.78 28.07
N SER A 308 -2.16 8.60 28.44
CA SER A 308 -1.67 7.59 27.51
C SER A 308 -2.76 6.86 26.73
N TYR A 309 -4.03 6.97 27.17
CA TYR A 309 -5.16 6.31 26.52
C TYR A 309 -5.53 6.99 25.21
N PHE A 310 -5.96 6.19 24.25
CA PHE A 310 -6.56 6.70 23.02
C PHE A 310 -7.98 7.18 23.31
N LEU A 311 -8.36 8.33 22.77
CA LEU A 311 -9.67 8.95 22.96
C LEU A 311 -10.82 7.97 22.63
N PHE A 312 -10.66 7.18 21.58
CA PHE A 312 -11.59 6.12 21.16
C PHE A 312 -10.93 4.74 21.23
N GLY A 313 -10.51 4.36 22.44
CA GLY A 313 -9.77 3.12 22.70
C GLY A 313 -10.65 1.88 22.90
N THR A 314 -11.97 2.02 23.00
CA THR A 314 -12.93 0.92 23.18
C THR A 314 -13.92 0.84 22.00
N CYS A 315 -14.67 -0.28 21.92
CA CYS A 315 -15.73 -0.43 20.92
C CYS A 315 -16.98 0.43 21.22
N ARG A 316 -17.08 0.98 22.43
CA ARG A 316 -18.14 1.91 22.87
C ARG A 316 -17.69 3.37 22.79
N PHE A 317 -16.68 3.68 22.01
CA PHE A 317 -16.12 5.03 21.80
C PHE A 317 -15.60 5.72 23.07
N ARG A 318 -15.34 4.97 24.14
CA ARG A 318 -14.73 5.51 25.37
C ARG A 318 -13.20 5.45 25.29
N PRO A 319 -12.51 6.27 26.08
CA PRO A 319 -11.06 6.18 26.21
C PRO A 319 -10.59 4.78 26.60
N GLY A 320 -9.42 4.39 26.12
CA GLY A 320 -8.85 3.08 26.43
C GLY A 320 -7.43 2.89 25.89
N PRO A 321 -6.71 1.86 26.39
CA PRO A 321 -5.30 1.67 26.09
C PRO A 321 -5.02 1.17 24.68
N THR A 322 -6.04 0.67 23.96
CA THR A 322 -5.87 0.02 22.66
C THR A 322 -6.35 0.89 21.51
N ARG A 323 -5.45 1.21 20.57
CA ARG A 323 -5.84 1.92 19.34
C ARG A 323 -6.81 1.09 18.50
N LYS A 324 -7.93 1.67 18.12
CA LYS A 324 -8.92 1.06 17.21
C LYS A 324 -8.62 1.44 15.74
N ARG A 325 -9.31 0.80 14.80
CA ARG A 325 -9.31 1.17 13.37
C ARG A 325 -10.51 2.07 13.07
N GLY A 326 -10.38 2.99 12.14
CA GLY A 326 -11.45 3.93 11.75
C GLY A 326 -12.75 3.27 11.28
N ALA A 327 -12.70 1.97 10.97
CA ALA A 327 -13.89 1.19 10.64
C ALA A 327 -14.96 1.18 11.76
N ILE A 328 -14.59 1.36 13.04
CA ILE A 328 -15.57 1.41 14.15
C ILE A 328 -16.60 2.52 13.95
N PHE A 329 -16.15 3.70 13.48
CA PHE A 329 -17.05 4.84 13.22
C PHE A 329 -17.99 4.54 12.07
N ARG A 330 -17.48 3.96 10.97
CA ARG A 330 -18.31 3.57 9.82
C ARG A 330 -19.36 2.54 10.23
N ASN A 331 -18.98 1.53 11.00
CA ASN A 331 -19.90 0.47 11.41
C ASN A 331 -21.03 1.02 12.29
N ARG A 332 -20.70 1.87 13.27
CA ARG A 332 -21.73 2.52 14.12
C ARG A 332 -22.61 3.49 13.31
N TRP A 333 -22.00 4.19 12.34
CA TRP A 333 -22.75 5.08 11.45
C TRP A 333 -23.77 4.36 10.58
N VAL A 334 -23.46 3.13 10.12
CA VAL A 334 -24.42 2.31 9.36
C VAL A 334 -25.66 1.99 10.22
N LEU A 335 -25.47 1.68 11.51
CA LEU A 335 -26.57 1.46 12.44
C LEU A 335 -27.38 2.74 12.65
N LEU A 336 -26.69 3.87 12.91
CA LEU A 336 -27.35 5.18 13.08
C LEU A 336 -28.16 5.58 11.84
N ARG A 337 -27.69 5.29 10.63
CA ARG A 337 -28.47 5.55 9.40
C ARG A 337 -29.79 4.79 9.40
N GLY A 338 -29.77 3.52 9.81
CA GLY A 338 -31.00 2.72 9.95
C GLY A 338 -31.91 3.25 11.06
N GLU A 339 -31.33 3.63 12.23
CA GLU A 339 -32.09 4.18 13.36
C GLU A 339 -32.82 5.50 13.02
N LEU A 340 -32.21 6.30 12.14
CA LEU A 340 -32.73 7.62 11.75
C LEU A 340 -33.27 7.67 10.32
N ASP A 341 -33.34 6.57 9.61
CA ASP A 341 -33.75 6.54 8.19
C ASP A 341 -33.02 7.59 7.33
N LEU A 342 -31.70 7.63 7.45
CA LEU A 342 -30.87 8.58 6.70
C LEU A 342 -30.50 8.01 5.32
N PRO A 343 -30.36 8.86 4.28
CA PRO A 343 -29.98 8.42 2.94
C PRO A 343 -28.67 7.61 2.92
N PRO A 344 -28.57 6.58 2.07
CA PRO A 344 -27.35 5.77 1.96
C PRO A 344 -26.09 6.52 1.55
N CYS A 345 -26.24 7.65 0.87
CA CYS A 345 -25.15 8.55 0.48
C CYS A 345 -24.48 9.24 1.68
N TYR A 346 -25.19 9.39 2.79
CA TYR A 346 -24.63 9.94 4.02
C TYR A 346 -23.75 8.90 4.71
N GLN A 347 -22.45 9.15 4.69
CA GLN A 347 -21.43 8.34 5.35
C GLN A 347 -20.89 9.10 6.57
N PHE A 348 -20.25 8.43 7.51
CA PHE A 348 -19.58 9.10 8.62
C PHE A 348 -18.65 10.23 8.14
N TYR A 349 -17.89 9.95 7.07
CA TYR A 349 -17.01 10.94 6.44
C TYR A 349 -17.75 12.15 5.83
N SER A 350 -19.05 12.04 5.57
CA SER A 350 -19.85 13.19 5.07
C SER A 350 -19.95 14.31 6.12
N LEU A 351 -19.78 14.01 7.41
CA LEU A 351 -19.67 15.02 8.46
C LEU A 351 -18.49 15.95 8.21
N LYS A 352 -17.31 15.40 7.87
CA LYS A 352 -16.14 16.19 7.50
C LYS A 352 -16.40 17.02 6.24
N ASP A 353 -17.01 16.43 5.20
CA ASP A 353 -17.29 17.13 3.95
C ASP A 353 -18.23 18.30 4.20
N THR A 354 -19.28 18.10 5.03
CA THR A 354 -20.21 19.13 5.46
C THR A 354 -19.54 20.21 6.31
N GLY A 355 -18.75 19.82 7.31
CA GLY A 355 -18.06 20.75 8.19
C GLY A 355 -17.05 21.65 7.46
N ILE A 356 -16.31 21.11 6.47
CA ILE A 356 -15.41 21.92 5.63
C ILE A 356 -16.19 22.98 4.86
N ARG A 357 -17.34 22.63 4.28
CA ARG A 357 -18.22 23.59 3.59
C ARG A 357 -18.71 24.67 4.56
N ASP A 358 -19.26 24.26 5.68
CA ASP A 358 -19.87 25.18 6.63
C ASP A 358 -18.83 26.15 7.21
N LEU A 359 -17.60 25.67 7.51
CA LEU A 359 -16.52 26.54 7.95
C LEU A 359 -16.04 27.48 6.82
N ALA A 360 -15.94 26.97 5.58
CA ALA A 360 -15.55 27.80 4.43
C ALA A 360 -16.55 28.91 4.16
N ASN A 361 -17.84 28.60 4.25
CA ASN A 361 -18.93 29.62 4.10
C ASN A 361 -18.92 30.62 5.25
N ALA A 362 -18.64 30.17 6.47
CA ALA A 362 -18.68 31.06 7.64
C ALA A 362 -17.40 31.91 7.83
N ARG A 363 -16.24 31.43 7.42
CA ARG A 363 -14.92 32.04 7.74
C ARG A 363 -13.93 32.06 6.57
N GLY A 364 -14.37 31.67 5.39
CA GLY A 364 -13.54 31.64 4.19
C GLY A 364 -12.74 30.34 3.99
N ILE A 365 -12.39 30.11 2.73
CA ILE A 365 -11.76 28.86 2.27
C ILE A 365 -10.37 28.63 2.86
N ILE A 366 -9.62 29.69 3.17
CA ILE A 366 -8.26 29.56 3.74
C ILE A 366 -8.33 28.96 5.15
N VAL A 367 -9.28 29.44 5.99
CA VAL A 367 -9.50 28.92 7.34
C VAL A 367 -9.90 27.44 7.28
N ALA A 368 -10.80 27.08 6.37
CA ALA A 368 -11.22 25.69 6.18
C ALA A 368 -10.09 24.79 5.65
N ARG A 369 -9.23 25.31 4.75
CA ARG A 369 -8.04 24.62 4.26
C ARG A 369 -7.08 24.28 5.41
N ASP A 370 -6.77 25.27 6.24
CA ASP A 370 -5.80 25.15 7.31
C ASP A 370 -6.31 24.18 8.39
N GLN A 371 -7.59 24.31 8.79
CA GLN A 371 -8.23 23.38 9.72
C GLN A 371 -8.25 21.94 9.15
N ALA A 372 -8.50 21.76 7.85
CA ALA A 372 -8.47 20.46 7.19
C ALA A 372 -7.05 19.92 6.93
N ARG A 373 -6.03 20.74 7.17
CA ARG A 373 -4.62 20.43 6.90
C ARG A 373 -4.38 20.03 5.44
N HIS A 374 -5.05 20.74 4.52
CA HIS A 374 -4.84 20.55 3.09
C HIS A 374 -3.66 21.36 2.61
N ALA A 375 -2.73 20.72 1.89
CA ALA A 375 -1.56 21.41 1.34
C ALA A 375 -1.92 22.42 0.22
N ASP A 376 -3.07 22.21 -0.44
CA ASP A 376 -3.53 23.03 -1.56
C ASP A 376 -5.03 23.36 -1.41
N VAL A 377 -5.38 24.61 -1.68
CA VAL A 377 -6.76 25.12 -1.73
C VAL A 377 -7.62 24.34 -2.74
N ARG A 378 -7.03 23.87 -3.85
CA ARG A 378 -7.71 23.01 -4.83
C ARG A 378 -8.32 21.76 -4.19
N THR A 379 -7.67 21.23 -3.14
CA THR A 379 -8.21 20.09 -2.39
C THR A 379 -9.46 20.49 -1.62
N THR A 380 -9.48 21.68 -1.00
CA THR A 380 -10.63 22.23 -0.27
C THR A 380 -11.77 22.57 -1.23
N ASN A 381 -11.49 23.14 -2.39
CA ASN A 381 -12.50 23.44 -3.42
C ASN A 381 -13.32 22.23 -3.86
N ARG A 382 -12.77 21.01 -3.76
CA ARG A 382 -13.55 19.79 -4.07
C ARG A 382 -14.74 19.58 -3.14
N TYR A 383 -14.67 20.11 -1.94
CA TYR A 383 -15.74 20.04 -0.94
C TYR A 383 -16.78 21.16 -1.10
N LEU A 384 -16.45 22.22 -1.84
CA LEU A 384 -17.32 23.36 -2.12
C LEU A 384 -18.06 23.22 -3.46
N LYS A 385 -17.64 22.28 -4.32
CA LYS A 385 -18.31 22.02 -5.60
C LYS A 385 -19.73 21.51 -5.38
N GLY A 386 -20.68 22.17 -5.99
CA GLY A 386 -22.13 21.97 -5.84
C GLY A 386 -22.86 23.24 -5.39
N LEU A 387 -22.08 24.28 -5.06
CA LEU A 387 -22.60 25.64 -4.78
C LEU A 387 -22.53 26.57 -6.01
N ASP A 388 -22.40 25.99 -7.19
CA ASP A 388 -22.00 26.65 -8.44
C ASP A 388 -22.98 27.78 -8.92
N LEU A 389 -24.08 27.97 -8.22
CA LEU A 389 -25.05 29.02 -8.55
C LEU A 389 -25.29 30.03 -7.40
N THR A 390 -24.45 29.97 -6.34
CA THR A 390 -24.59 30.91 -5.22
C THR A 390 -23.90 32.23 -5.57
N VAL A 391 -24.65 33.27 -5.72
CA VAL A 391 -24.15 34.66 -5.77
C VAL A 391 -23.95 35.11 -4.32
N HIS A 392 -22.72 35.49 -3.98
CA HIS A 392 -22.41 36.03 -2.65
C HIS A 392 -23.01 37.43 -2.51
N GLU A 393 -23.67 37.71 -1.38
CA GLU A 393 -24.29 39.02 -1.10
C GLU A 393 -23.23 40.14 -1.11
N GLU A 394 -22.01 39.84 -0.65
CA GLU A 394 -20.87 40.74 -0.67
C GLU A 394 -20.51 41.20 -2.10
N THR A 395 -20.81 40.39 -3.11
CA THR A 395 -20.56 40.76 -4.52
C THR A 395 -21.54 41.85 -4.99
N LYS A 396 -22.76 41.85 -4.43
CA LYS A 396 -23.79 42.82 -4.78
C LYS A 396 -23.53 44.20 -4.15
N THR A 397 -22.76 44.21 -3.06
CA THR A 397 -22.45 45.45 -2.30
C THR A 397 -20.99 45.87 -2.50
N PHE A 398 -20.24 45.19 -3.37
CA PHE A 398 -18.87 45.55 -3.68
C PHE A 398 -18.84 46.82 -4.54
N GLU A 399 -18.39 47.91 -3.97
CA GLU A 399 -18.09 49.17 -4.65
C GLU A 399 -16.58 49.26 -4.89
N GLY A 400 -16.17 49.08 -6.14
CA GLY A 400 -14.79 49.27 -6.56
C GLY A 400 -14.49 50.73 -6.90
N ALA A 401 -13.26 51.01 -7.35
CA ALA A 401 -12.79 52.33 -7.72
C ALA A 401 -13.13 52.75 -9.18
N LEU A 402 -13.89 51.97 -9.92
CA LEU A 402 -14.33 52.25 -11.30
C LEU A 402 -15.73 52.89 -11.29
#